data_44a3c6cda50270de39f25b72cf59f384
#
_entry.id   44a3c6cda50270de39f25b72cf59f384
#
_cell.length_a   1.000
_cell.length_b   1.000
_cell.length_c   1.000
_cell.angle_alpha   90.00
_cell.angle_beta   90.00
_cell.angle_gamma   90.00
#
_symmetry.space_group_name_H-M   'P 1'
#
loop_
_entity.id
_entity.type
_entity.pdbx_description
1 polymer ?
#
loop_
_entity_poly.entity_id
_entity_poly.type
_entity_poly.pdbx_seq_one_letter_code
_entity_poly.pdbx_strand_id
1 'polypeptide(L)'
;MRGTALGLAALLAACGAAAGEPAARSGTYDSLTLAVSGDAVAGVFAEQRGAVDAGSPQFACVFLLRGTLAGDRAKVETWFPDEPERIPGDLAFTPDGAALTLVEDHCGCSMTTGTMVGTPYALSRRAAATPSGWIGVGLVTAERTAFRPEPGPAPARAPYLVRLDPVAVLERRGAWVRVRYRGEKAPVIGWLPAADLAVVTP
;
A
#
# COMPACT_ATOMS: atom_id res chain seq x y z
N MET A 1 71.20 -33.70 6.45
CA MET A 1 70.55 -32.47 6.90
C MET A 1 69.35 -32.29 5.93
N ARG A 2 68.15 -32.57 6.38
CA ARG A 2 66.92 -32.47 5.56
C ARG A 2 66.11 -31.31 6.10
N GLY A 3 65.98 -30.23 5.32
CA GLY A 3 65.15 -29.09 5.64
C GLY A 3 63.70 -29.29 5.19
N THR A 4 62.79 -29.23 6.12
CA THR A 4 61.33 -29.31 5.90
C THR A 4 60.79 -27.90 5.69
N ALA A 5 60.25 -27.60 4.50
CA ALA A 5 59.51 -26.35 4.23
C ALA A 5 58.04 -26.49 4.64
N LEU A 6 57.62 -25.67 5.61
CA LEU A 6 56.18 -25.50 5.93
C LEU A 6 55.54 -24.52 4.94
N GLY A 7 54.62 -25.02 4.17
CA GLY A 7 53.74 -24.17 3.34
C GLY A 7 52.57 -23.61 4.16
N LEU A 8 52.48 -22.29 4.20
CA LEU A 8 51.36 -21.57 4.81
C LEU A 8 50.22 -21.41 3.82
N ALA A 9 49.11 -22.16 4.01
CA ALA A 9 47.92 -22.02 3.20
C ALA A 9 47.07 -20.88 3.75
N ALA A 10 46.94 -19.79 2.98
CA ALA A 10 46.06 -18.69 3.29
C ALA A 10 44.64 -19.06 2.89
N LEU A 11 43.73 -19.21 3.86
CA LEU A 11 42.30 -19.31 3.62
C LEU A 11 41.75 -17.89 3.31
N LEU A 12 41.38 -17.67 2.07
CA LEU A 12 40.51 -16.53 1.66
C LEU A 12 39.06 -16.83 2.06
N ALA A 13 38.63 -16.20 3.13
CA ALA A 13 37.19 -16.17 3.48
C ALA A 13 36.47 -15.23 2.52
N ALA A 14 35.72 -15.80 1.58
CA ALA A 14 34.79 -15.05 0.76
C ALA A 14 33.61 -14.61 1.63
N CYS A 15 33.58 -13.31 2.00
CA CYS A 15 32.36 -12.68 2.52
C CYS A 15 31.30 -12.66 1.42
N GLY A 16 30.45 -13.68 1.37
CA GLY A 16 29.22 -13.63 0.58
C GLY A 16 28.32 -12.55 1.16
N ALA A 17 28.14 -11.44 0.44
CA ALA A 17 27.09 -10.50 0.74
C ALA A 17 25.75 -11.25 0.62
N ALA A 18 25.05 -11.43 1.73
CA ALA A 18 23.68 -11.91 1.72
C ALA A 18 22.86 -10.93 0.87
N ALA A 19 22.34 -11.41 -0.25
CA ALA A 19 21.39 -10.64 -1.03
C ALA A 19 20.22 -10.30 -0.11
N GLY A 20 20.09 -9.02 0.24
CA GLY A 20 18.99 -8.54 1.09
C GLY A 20 17.66 -8.92 0.45
N GLU A 21 16.74 -9.41 1.27
CA GLU A 21 15.37 -9.73 0.86
C GLU A 21 14.76 -8.53 0.11
N PRO A 22 14.03 -8.75 -0.99
CA PRO A 22 13.49 -7.65 -1.79
C PRO A 22 12.69 -6.68 -0.92
N ALA A 23 12.98 -5.40 -1.03
CA ALA A 23 12.37 -4.36 -0.20
C ALA A 23 10.86 -4.20 -0.48
N ALA A 24 10.40 -4.55 -1.70
CA ALA A 24 9.01 -4.44 -2.13
C ALA A 24 8.13 -5.49 -1.48
N ARG A 25 7.16 -5.07 -0.68
CA ARG A 25 6.23 -5.95 0.04
C ARG A 25 4.84 -5.35 0.14
N SER A 26 3.82 -6.20 0.10
CA SER A 26 2.47 -5.79 0.46
C SER A 26 2.44 -5.28 1.91
N GLY A 27 1.65 -4.25 2.19
CA GLY A 27 1.55 -3.68 3.52
C GLY A 27 1.03 -2.25 3.55
N THR A 28 1.00 -1.68 4.75
CA THR A 28 0.67 -0.28 4.97
C THR A 28 1.95 0.51 5.24
N TYR A 29 2.11 1.60 4.52
CA TYR A 29 3.23 2.53 4.57
C TYR A 29 2.67 3.92 4.88
N ASP A 30 2.55 4.26 6.16
CA ASP A 30 1.82 5.45 6.61
C ASP A 30 0.46 5.60 5.92
N SER A 31 0.30 6.56 5.03
CA SER A 31 -0.93 6.82 4.26
C SER A 31 -1.09 5.96 3.00
N LEU A 32 -0.10 5.12 2.66
CA LEU A 32 -0.13 4.27 1.47
C LEU A 32 -0.38 2.80 1.84
N THR A 33 -1.42 2.22 1.27
CA THR A 33 -1.71 0.78 1.37
C THR A 33 -1.34 0.12 0.04
N LEU A 34 -0.44 -0.87 0.06
CA LEU A 34 0.11 -1.53 -1.13
C LEU A 34 -0.16 -3.03 -1.15
N ALA A 35 -0.54 -3.55 -2.31
CA ALA A 35 -0.47 -4.95 -2.67
C ALA A 35 0.64 -5.13 -3.73
N VAL A 36 1.48 -6.15 -3.56
CA VAL A 36 2.57 -6.50 -4.46
C VAL A 36 2.42 -7.96 -4.84
N SER A 37 2.50 -8.27 -6.13
CA SER A 37 2.46 -9.63 -6.68
C SER A 37 3.42 -9.74 -7.85
N GLY A 38 4.47 -10.54 -7.71
CA GLY A 38 5.54 -10.60 -8.71
C GLY A 38 6.18 -9.23 -8.91
N ASP A 39 6.14 -8.75 -10.12
CA ASP A 39 6.62 -7.44 -10.54
C ASP A 39 5.52 -6.35 -10.58
N ALA A 40 4.29 -6.69 -10.24
CA ALA A 40 3.18 -5.74 -10.24
C ALA A 40 2.91 -5.16 -8.86
N VAL A 41 2.59 -3.86 -8.80
CA VAL A 41 2.18 -3.15 -7.60
C VAL A 41 0.84 -2.46 -7.82
N ALA A 42 0.01 -2.49 -6.79
CA ALA A 42 -1.23 -1.73 -6.71
C ALA A 42 -1.33 -1.03 -5.36
N GLY A 43 -1.84 0.19 -5.30
CA GLY A 43 -1.89 0.96 -4.06
C GLY A 43 -3.06 1.91 -3.96
N VAL A 44 -3.34 2.31 -2.73
CA VAL A 44 -4.21 3.42 -2.36
C VAL A 44 -3.42 4.33 -1.44
N PHE A 45 -3.26 5.58 -1.85
CA PHE A 45 -2.81 6.65 -0.97
C PHE A 45 -4.04 7.37 -0.41
N ALA A 46 -4.09 7.55 0.91
CA ALA A 46 -5.18 8.26 1.57
C ALA A 46 -4.67 8.99 2.82
N GLU A 47 -4.55 10.30 2.71
CA GLU A 47 -4.22 11.21 3.81
C GLU A 47 -5.32 12.24 3.95
N GLN A 48 -5.78 12.43 5.18
CA GLN A 48 -6.89 13.34 5.48
C GLN A 48 -6.50 14.22 6.66
N ARG A 49 -6.79 15.53 6.58
CA ARG A 49 -6.48 16.50 7.64
C ARG A 49 -7.62 17.45 7.88
N GLY A 50 -7.80 17.80 9.16
CA GLY A 50 -8.83 18.71 9.60
C GLY A 50 -10.22 18.14 9.41
N ALA A 51 -10.94 17.84 10.49
CA ALA A 51 -12.34 17.48 10.44
C ALA A 51 -13.18 18.71 10.73
N VAL A 52 -14.19 18.97 9.90
CA VAL A 52 -15.23 19.98 10.19
C VAL A 52 -16.25 19.37 11.17
N ASP A 53 -16.46 18.07 11.03
CA ASP A 53 -17.23 17.20 11.92
C ASP A 53 -16.69 15.78 11.84
N ALA A 54 -17.27 14.85 12.63
CA ALA A 54 -16.77 13.46 12.79
C ALA A 54 -16.79 12.59 11.52
N GLY A 55 -16.98 13.15 10.33
CA GLY A 55 -17.07 12.37 9.09
C GLY A 55 -16.58 13.06 7.83
N SER A 56 -16.22 14.33 7.91
CA SER A 56 -15.85 15.12 6.72
C SER A 56 -14.48 15.75 6.90
N PRO A 57 -13.39 15.15 6.38
CA PRO A 57 -12.10 15.79 6.38
C PRO A 57 -12.15 17.10 5.58
N GLN A 58 -11.53 18.15 6.09
CA GLN A 58 -11.49 19.44 5.42
C GLN A 58 -10.61 19.38 4.15
N PHE A 59 -9.54 18.59 4.21
CA PHE A 59 -8.62 18.36 3.11
C PHE A 59 -8.30 16.86 2.99
N ALA A 60 -8.25 16.36 1.79
CA ALA A 60 -7.88 14.99 1.49
C ALA A 60 -6.91 14.93 0.30
N CYS A 61 -5.84 14.16 0.45
CA CYS A 61 -4.98 13.71 -0.63
C CYS A 61 -5.27 12.24 -0.83
N VAL A 62 -5.96 11.87 -1.89
CA VAL A 62 -6.40 10.51 -2.14
C VAL A 62 -6.21 10.16 -3.59
N PHE A 63 -5.57 9.02 -3.86
CA PHE A 63 -5.45 8.49 -5.21
C PHE A 63 -5.18 6.98 -5.18
N LEU A 64 -5.52 6.32 -6.27
CA LEU A 64 -5.16 4.95 -6.59
C LEU A 64 -3.82 4.97 -7.34
N LEU A 65 -3.06 3.88 -7.25
CA LEU A 65 -1.87 3.71 -8.06
C LEU A 65 -1.74 2.27 -8.58
N ARG A 66 -1.09 2.13 -9.71
CA ARG A 66 -0.65 0.85 -10.26
C ARG A 66 0.69 1.03 -10.97
N GLY A 67 1.52 0.01 -10.96
CA GLY A 67 2.81 0.08 -11.63
C GLY A 67 3.53 -1.24 -11.75
N THR A 68 4.73 -1.17 -12.34
CA THR A 68 5.60 -2.31 -12.55
C THR A 68 6.91 -2.10 -11.79
N LEU A 69 7.28 -3.10 -11.02
CA LEU A 69 8.47 -3.15 -10.18
C LEU A 69 9.69 -3.61 -10.99
N ALA A 70 10.80 -2.93 -10.80
CA ALA A 70 12.11 -3.31 -11.29
C ALA A 70 13.12 -3.15 -10.14
N GLY A 71 13.51 -4.23 -9.51
CA GLY A 71 14.32 -4.22 -8.29
C GLY A 71 13.56 -3.60 -7.12
N ASP A 72 14.09 -2.54 -6.54
CA ASP A 72 13.50 -1.78 -5.44
C ASP A 72 12.66 -0.57 -5.89
N ARG A 73 12.42 -0.41 -7.20
CA ARG A 73 11.68 0.73 -7.77
C ARG A 73 10.53 0.30 -8.64
N ALA A 74 9.44 1.03 -8.60
CA ALA A 74 8.32 0.87 -9.52
C ALA A 74 8.02 2.19 -10.24
N LYS A 75 7.84 2.12 -11.57
CA LYS A 75 7.15 3.16 -12.32
C LYS A 75 5.67 2.99 -12.06
N VAL A 76 5.01 4.05 -11.64
CA VAL A 76 3.59 4.02 -11.28
C VAL A 76 2.80 5.06 -12.08
N GLU A 77 1.54 4.75 -12.28
CA GLU A 77 0.51 5.70 -12.69
C GLU A 77 -0.46 5.87 -11.52
N THR A 78 -0.85 7.11 -11.23
CA THR A 78 -1.76 7.45 -10.15
C THR A 78 -2.98 8.18 -10.67
N TRP A 79 -4.14 7.99 -10.04
CA TRP A 79 -5.41 8.64 -10.45
C TRP A 79 -6.41 8.70 -9.30
N PHE A 80 -7.30 9.70 -9.34
CA PHE A 80 -8.48 9.71 -8.49
C PHE A 80 -9.56 8.77 -9.07
N PRO A 81 -10.31 8.02 -8.23
CA PRO A 81 -11.42 7.21 -8.72
C PRO A 81 -12.38 8.03 -9.60
N ASP A 82 -12.83 7.43 -10.70
CA ASP A 82 -13.75 8.02 -11.69
C ASP A 82 -13.18 9.18 -12.52
N GLU A 83 -11.89 9.54 -12.35
CA GLU A 83 -11.21 10.51 -13.20
C GLU A 83 -10.35 9.80 -14.26
N PRO A 84 -10.36 10.30 -15.51
CA PRO A 84 -9.58 9.72 -16.60
C PRO A 84 -8.08 10.08 -16.51
N GLU A 85 -7.76 11.15 -15.80
CA GLU A 85 -6.41 11.66 -15.69
C GLU A 85 -5.47 10.65 -15.00
N ARG A 86 -4.26 10.53 -15.56
CA ARG A 86 -3.20 9.67 -15.03
C ARG A 86 -1.95 10.50 -14.81
N ILE A 87 -1.51 10.55 -13.56
CA ILE A 87 -0.29 11.26 -13.16
C ILE A 87 0.81 10.21 -12.97
N PRO A 88 1.88 10.25 -13.77
CA PRO A 88 3.02 9.37 -13.60
C PRO A 88 3.79 9.64 -12.30
N GLY A 89 4.45 8.61 -11.79
CA GLY A 89 5.30 8.72 -10.62
C GLY A 89 6.32 7.59 -10.50
N ASP A 90 7.16 7.74 -9.49
CA ASP A 90 8.17 6.77 -9.08
C ASP A 90 7.94 6.37 -7.63
N LEU A 91 7.84 5.07 -7.37
CA LEU A 91 7.79 4.51 -6.03
C LEU A 91 9.09 3.75 -5.78
N ALA A 92 9.89 4.20 -4.82
CA ALA A 92 11.11 3.53 -4.39
C ALA A 92 10.90 2.86 -3.04
N PHE A 93 11.30 1.59 -2.91
CA PHE A 93 11.24 0.87 -1.65
C PHE A 93 12.56 0.98 -0.90
N THR A 94 12.49 1.04 0.42
CA THR A 94 13.62 1.04 1.34
C THR A 94 13.44 -0.09 2.36
N PRO A 95 14.49 -0.46 3.14
CA PRO A 95 14.33 -1.46 4.19
C PRO A 95 13.21 -1.13 5.18
N ASP A 96 13.02 0.15 5.50
CA ASP A 96 12.09 0.62 6.53
C ASP A 96 10.80 1.23 5.96
N GLY A 97 10.68 1.36 4.65
CA GLY A 97 9.54 2.06 4.08
C GLY A 97 9.50 2.12 2.56
N ALA A 98 9.00 3.25 2.09
CA ALA A 98 8.97 3.61 0.67
C ALA A 98 9.06 5.14 0.49
N ALA A 99 9.32 5.59 -0.71
CA ALA A 99 9.28 7.00 -1.08
C ALA A 99 8.55 7.16 -2.41
N LEU A 100 7.59 8.06 -2.47
CA LEU A 100 6.77 8.34 -3.65
C LEU A 100 7.10 9.72 -4.20
N THR A 101 7.33 9.81 -5.51
CA THR A 101 7.50 11.07 -6.23
C THR A 101 6.53 11.10 -7.39
N LEU A 102 5.84 12.21 -7.59
CA LEU A 102 4.91 12.41 -8.69
C LEU A 102 5.44 13.48 -9.65
N VAL A 103 5.01 13.46 -10.91
CA VAL A 103 5.32 14.53 -11.88
C VAL A 103 4.42 15.74 -11.67
N GLU A 104 3.25 15.55 -11.05
CA GLU A 104 2.28 16.57 -10.70
C GLU A 104 1.52 16.15 -9.44
N ASP A 105 1.10 17.11 -8.60
CA ASP A 105 0.31 16.81 -7.40
C ASP A 105 -1.17 16.61 -7.72
N HIS A 106 -1.79 15.60 -7.14
CA HIS A 106 -3.25 15.49 -7.12
C HIS A 106 -3.89 16.62 -6.32
N CYS A 107 -5.12 16.96 -6.68
CA CYS A 107 -5.91 17.95 -5.97
C CYS A 107 -6.00 17.63 -4.46
N GLY A 108 -5.78 18.64 -3.62
CA GLY A 108 -5.81 18.49 -2.16
C GLY A 108 -4.50 18.01 -1.53
N CYS A 109 -3.56 17.43 -2.28
CA CYS A 109 -2.31 16.90 -1.73
C CYS A 109 -1.43 18.00 -1.13
N SER A 110 -1.26 19.12 -1.80
CA SER A 110 -0.47 20.24 -1.28
C SER A 110 -0.93 20.74 0.08
N MET A 111 -2.22 20.58 0.40
CA MET A 111 -2.83 21.02 1.68
C MET A 111 -2.73 19.98 2.79
N THR A 112 -2.47 18.71 2.44
CA THR A 112 -2.39 17.60 3.41
C THR A 112 -0.97 17.12 3.62
N THR A 113 -0.29 16.75 2.54
CA THR A 113 1.05 16.13 2.56
C THR A 113 2.17 17.10 2.23
N GLY A 114 1.85 18.26 1.65
CA GLY A 114 2.79 19.04 0.86
C GLY A 114 2.98 18.44 -0.53
N THR A 115 3.86 19.05 -1.31
CA THR A 115 4.14 18.58 -2.68
C THR A 115 4.91 17.27 -2.69
N MET A 116 4.55 16.39 -3.62
CA MET A 116 5.30 15.18 -3.98
C MET A 116 6.10 15.37 -5.29
N VAL A 117 6.06 16.59 -5.86
CA VAL A 117 6.77 16.92 -7.10
C VAL A 117 8.21 17.28 -6.78
N GLY A 118 9.16 16.61 -7.44
CA GLY A 118 10.60 16.89 -7.32
C GLY A 118 11.23 16.51 -5.98
N THR A 119 10.44 16.23 -4.94
CA THR A 119 10.93 15.79 -3.63
C THR A 119 10.21 14.50 -3.24
N PRO A 120 10.95 13.42 -2.96
CA PRO A 120 10.34 12.15 -2.56
C PRO A 120 9.58 12.29 -1.23
N TYR A 121 8.31 11.89 -1.23
CA TYR A 121 7.50 11.80 -0.03
C TYR A 121 7.79 10.48 0.70
N ALA A 122 8.42 10.60 1.86
CA ALA A 122 8.84 9.44 2.65
C ALA A 122 7.65 8.80 3.38
N LEU A 123 7.58 7.47 3.33
CA LEU A 123 6.51 6.64 3.88
C LEU A 123 7.14 5.54 4.73
N SER A 124 6.93 5.60 6.04
CA SER A 124 7.42 4.57 6.94
C SER A 124 6.54 3.33 6.89
N ARG A 125 7.15 2.17 6.78
CA ARG A 125 6.42 0.91 6.86
C ARG A 125 5.92 0.68 8.27
N ARG A 126 4.61 0.49 8.41
CA ARG A 126 4.01 0.14 9.69
C ARG A 126 4.27 -1.34 9.99
N ALA A 127 5.00 -1.59 11.05
CA ALA A 127 5.31 -2.94 11.53
C ALA A 127 4.06 -3.63 12.09
N ALA A 128 3.16 -4.06 11.23
CA ALA A 128 2.13 -5.02 11.58
C ALA A 128 2.30 -6.21 10.64
N ALA A 129 2.13 -7.43 11.18
CA ALA A 129 2.27 -8.72 10.53
C ALA A 129 2.35 -8.64 9.01
N THR A 130 3.42 -9.14 8.42
CA THR A 130 3.60 -9.21 6.96
C THR A 130 2.33 -9.76 6.35
N PRO A 131 1.53 -8.96 5.62
CA PRO A 131 0.29 -9.46 5.07
C PRO A 131 0.62 -10.38 3.91
N SER A 132 0.50 -11.66 4.14
CA SER A 132 0.45 -12.64 3.06
C SER A 132 -0.98 -12.71 2.54
N GLY A 133 -1.15 -12.77 1.22
CA GLY A 133 -2.44 -13.01 0.59
C GLY A 133 -3.28 -11.78 0.26
N TRP A 134 -2.71 -10.59 0.18
CA TRP A 134 -3.40 -9.45 -0.42
C TRP A 134 -3.41 -9.61 -1.95
N ILE A 135 -4.62 -9.68 -2.51
CA ILE A 135 -4.82 -9.79 -3.97
C ILE A 135 -5.05 -8.43 -4.62
N GLY A 136 -5.12 -7.36 -3.81
CA GLY A 136 -5.32 -5.99 -4.26
C GLY A 136 -5.54 -5.05 -3.11
N VAL A 137 -5.88 -3.83 -3.45
CA VAL A 137 -6.27 -2.75 -2.54
C VAL A 137 -7.56 -2.11 -3.03
N GLY A 138 -8.26 -1.40 -2.18
CA GLY A 138 -9.49 -0.71 -2.55
C GLY A 138 -9.66 0.59 -1.77
N LEU A 139 -10.39 1.51 -2.37
CA LEU A 139 -10.85 2.75 -1.76
C LEU A 139 -12.37 2.71 -1.70
N VAL A 140 -12.95 3.00 -0.55
CA VAL A 140 -14.41 3.09 -0.41
C VAL A 140 -14.93 4.31 -1.18
N THR A 141 -15.87 4.08 -2.11
CA THR A 141 -16.52 5.11 -2.92
C THR A 141 -17.93 5.43 -2.45
N ALA A 142 -18.59 4.48 -1.79
CA ALA A 142 -19.89 4.70 -1.17
C ALA A 142 -19.77 5.63 0.06
N GLU A 143 -20.79 6.42 0.32
CA GLU A 143 -20.86 7.27 1.53
C GLU A 143 -20.65 6.45 2.81
N ARG A 144 -21.21 5.24 2.84
CA ARG A 144 -21.09 4.31 3.95
C ARG A 144 -21.29 2.87 3.48
N THR A 145 -20.44 1.95 3.94
CA THR A 145 -20.58 0.51 3.68
C THR A 145 -20.30 -0.28 4.95
N ALA A 146 -21.17 -1.24 5.28
CA ALA A 146 -21.07 -2.02 6.52
C ALA A 146 -20.39 -3.36 6.28
N PHE A 147 -19.54 -3.77 7.20
CA PHE A 147 -18.93 -5.11 7.19
C PHE A 147 -19.96 -6.21 7.39
N ARG A 148 -19.75 -7.31 6.70
CA ARG A 148 -20.55 -8.54 6.81
C ARG A 148 -19.64 -9.72 7.12
N PRO A 149 -20.06 -10.67 7.95
CA PRO A 149 -19.29 -11.90 8.20
C PRO A 149 -19.23 -12.78 6.94
N GLU A 150 -20.28 -12.77 6.14
CA GLU A 150 -20.43 -13.46 4.86
C GLU A 150 -21.18 -12.58 3.84
N PRO A 151 -21.06 -12.84 2.52
CA PRO A 151 -21.90 -12.20 1.50
C PRO A 151 -23.40 -12.28 1.83
N GLY A 152 -24.06 -11.12 1.91
CA GLY A 152 -25.48 -11.05 2.27
C GLY A 152 -25.85 -9.75 2.99
N PRO A 153 -27.00 -9.70 3.68
CA PRO A 153 -27.42 -8.52 4.41
C PRO A 153 -26.48 -8.19 5.56
N ALA A 154 -26.28 -6.89 5.84
CA ALA A 154 -25.45 -6.47 6.95
C ALA A 154 -26.18 -6.66 8.29
N PRO A 155 -25.48 -7.09 9.36
CA PRO A 155 -26.03 -7.07 10.71
C PRO A 155 -26.43 -5.65 11.16
N ALA A 156 -27.46 -5.53 12.00
CA ALA A 156 -28.00 -4.23 12.43
C ALA A 156 -26.98 -3.31 13.13
N ARG A 157 -25.94 -3.88 13.76
CA ARG A 157 -24.88 -3.16 14.47
C ARG A 157 -23.49 -3.51 13.92
N ALA A 158 -23.37 -3.70 12.60
CA ALA A 158 -22.09 -3.99 11.99
C ALA A 158 -21.16 -2.76 12.04
N PRO A 159 -19.85 -2.96 12.23
CA PRO A 159 -18.87 -1.93 11.92
C PRO A 159 -19.02 -1.48 10.47
N TYR A 160 -18.64 -0.27 10.18
CA TYR A 160 -18.77 0.28 8.83
C TYR A 160 -17.53 1.09 8.45
N LEU A 161 -17.37 1.30 7.16
CA LEU A 161 -16.42 2.21 6.54
C LEU A 161 -17.18 3.37 5.92
N VAL A 162 -16.48 4.47 5.75
CA VAL A 162 -16.97 5.68 5.08
C VAL A 162 -16.17 5.93 3.80
N ARG A 163 -16.67 6.84 2.99
CA ARG A 163 -16.01 7.26 1.76
C ARG A 163 -14.55 7.65 2.03
N LEU A 164 -13.65 7.24 1.13
CA LEU A 164 -12.20 7.43 1.16
C LEU A 164 -11.43 6.56 2.18
N ASP A 165 -12.09 5.62 2.87
CA ASP A 165 -11.38 4.63 3.68
C ASP A 165 -10.60 3.65 2.78
N PRO A 166 -9.28 3.47 2.97
CA PRO A 166 -8.49 2.49 2.24
C PRO A 166 -8.61 1.10 2.85
N VAL A 167 -8.65 0.07 2.01
CA VAL A 167 -8.71 -1.33 2.44
C VAL A 167 -7.73 -2.20 1.65
N ALA A 168 -7.23 -3.27 2.28
CA ALA A 168 -6.60 -4.37 1.57
C ALA A 168 -7.68 -5.38 1.13
N VAL A 169 -7.57 -5.88 -0.10
CA VAL A 169 -8.47 -6.91 -0.64
C VAL A 169 -7.83 -8.28 -0.47
N LEU A 170 -8.55 -9.19 0.18
CA LEU A 170 -8.08 -10.53 0.52
C LEU A 170 -8.69 -11.60 -0.40
N GLU A 171 -9.94 -11.40 -0.83
CA GLU A 171 -10.70 -12.37 -1.61
C GLU A 171 -11.77 -11.65 -2.43
N ARG A 172 -12.13 -12.21 -3.59
CA ARG A 172 -13.29 -11.78 -4.39
C ARG A 172 -14.20 -12.96 -4.63
N ARG A 173 -15.51 -12.74 -4.41
CA ARG A 173 -16.56 -13.74 -4.63
C ARG A 173 -17.76 -13.07 -5.31
N GLY A 174 -17.80 -13.15 -6.64
CA GLY A 174 -18.83 -12.48 -7.42
C GLY A 174 -18.90 -10.97 -7.17
N ALA A 175 -20.04 -10.49 -6.70
CA ALA A 175 -20.28 -9.08 -6.37
C ALA A 175 -19.73 -8.66 -4.98
N TRP A 176 -18.96 -9.51 -4.32
CA TRP A 176 -18.44 -9.27 -2.99
C TRP A 176 -16.92 -9.33 -2.95
N VAL A 177 -16.35 -8.52 -2.06
CA VAL A 177 -14.91 -8.54 -1.73
C VAL A 177 -14.74 -8.70 -0.23
N ARG A 178 -13.84 -9.58 0.16
CA ARG A 178 -13.38 -9.69 1.54
C ARG A 178 -12.22 -8.75 1.74
N VAL A 179 -12.36 -7.88 2.68
CA VAL A 179 -11.36 -6.81 2.90
C VAL A 179 -10.82 -6.84 4.31
N ARG A 180 -9.65 -6.24 4.46
CA ARG A 180 -9.06 -5.91 5.75
C ARG A 180 -8.90 -4.40 5.83
N TYR A 181 -9.53 -3.81 6.83
CA TYR A 181 -9.39 -2.42 7.20
C TYR A 181 -8.47 -2.28 8.42
N ARG A 182 -7.66 -1.27 8.44
CA ARG A 182 -6.82 -0.95 9.58
C ARG A 182 -7.64 -0.14 10.59
N GLY A 183 -8.28 -0.80 11.56
CA GLY A 183 -8.92 -0.10 12.66
C GLY A 183 -7.91 0.50 13.65
N GLU A 184 -8.37 1.39 14.52
CA GLU A 184 -7.53 2.04 15.53
C GLU A 184 -6.92 1.05 16.53
N LYS A 185 -7.72 0.08 17.00
CA LYS A 185 -7.30 -0.91 18.02
C LYS A 185 -6.88 -2.24 17.42
N ALA A 186 -7.62 -2.69 16.42
CA ALA A 186 -7.38 -3.97 15.74
C ALA A 186 -7.90 -3.90 14.30
N PRO A 187 -7.32 -4.70 13.38
CA PRO A 187 -7.86 -4.80 12.03
C PRO A 187 -9.27 -5.37 12.04
N VAL A 188 -10.13 -4.82 11.19
CA VAL A 188 -11.47 -5.36 10.92
C VAL A 188 -11.42 -6.11 9.61
N ILE A 189 -11.90 -7.35 9.59
CA ILE A 189 -11.98 -8.20 8.40
C ILE A 189 -13.43 -8.58 8.16
N GLY A 190 -13.89 -8.47 6.92
CA GLY A 190 -15.23 -8.87 6.54
C GLY A 190 -15.51 -8.62 5.07
N TRP A 191 -16.74 -8.89 4.65
CA TRP A 191 -17.19 -8.76 3.29
C TRP A 191 -17.89 -7.42 3.06
N LEU A 192 -17.59 -6.80 1.92
CA LEU A 192 -18.24 -5.58 1.42
C LEU A 192 -18.75 -5.84 0.00
N PRO A 193 -19.80 -5.12 -0.45
CA PRO A 193 -20.18 -5.13 -1.86
C PRO A 193 -19.03 -4.58 -2.71
N ALA A 194 -18.69 -5.24 -3.80
CA ALA A 194 -17.63 -4.76 -4.70
C ALA A 194 -17.99 -3.41 -5.34
N ALA A 195 -19.29 -3.12 -5.51
CA ALA A 195 -19.79 -1.86 -6.06
C ALA A 195 -19.53 -0.65 -5.14
N ASP A 196 -19.26 -0.87 -3.85
CA ASP A 196 -18.98 0.19 -2.89
C ASP A 196 -17.49 0.60 -2.89
N LEU A 197 -16.67 0.00 -3.75
CA LEU A 197 -15.21 0.15 -3.75
C LEU A 197 -14.65 0.39 -5.16
N ALA A 198 -13.69 1.30 -5.26
CA ALA A 198 -12.75 1.32 -6.39
C ALA A 198 -11.58 0.38 -6.03
N VAL A 199 -11.48 -0.76 -6.72
CA VAL A 199 -10.48 -1.80 -6.46
C VAL A 199 -9.39 -1.78 -7.52
N VAL A 200 -8.13 -1.85 -7.08
CA VAL A 200 -6.95 -2.01 -7.94
C VAL A 200 -6.21 -3.29 -7.53
N THR A 201 -5.85 -4.08 -8.54
CA THR A 201 -5.06 -5.31 -8.38
C THR A 201 -3.68 -5.15 -9.02
N PRO A 202 -2.65 -5.76 -8.43
CA PRO A 202 -1.34 -5.86 -9.04
C PRO A 202 -1.36 -6.53 -10.41
#